data_1099430ae0fa06a9a07aa7b472dbcbb3
#
_entry.id   1099430ae0fa06a9a07aa7b472dbcbb3
#
_cell.length_a   1.000
_cell.length_b   1.000
_cell.length_c   1.000
_cell.angle_alpha   90.00
_cell.angle_beta   90.00
_cell.angle_gamma   90.00
#
_symmetry.space_group_name_H-M   'P 1'
#
loop_
_entity.id
_entity.type
_entity.pdbx_description
1 polymer ?
#
loop_
_entity_poly.entity_id
_entity_poly.type
_entity_poly.pdbx_seq_one_letter_code
_entity_poly.pdbx_strand_id
1 'polypeptide(L)'
;VQRIMEEKSQLFLQQYLRTLPSEVSEKYTSFSSDYFCADEYNANLCADLILRGEKRASCSMEYWYSHESEILPIVGHLQVVTNWDGEPICIIEITSVSSCRFNEVTKEFAASEGEGDKSLEWWRKAHWTFFSRECETLGIEPSEDMLLVLEHFKVVYQ
;
A
#
# COMPACT_ATOMS: atom_id res chain seq x y z
N VAL A 1 2.52 -1.13 -15.04
CA VAL A 1 1.35 -1.47 -15.84
C VAL A 1 0.11 -1.29 -15.00
N GLN A 2 -0.75 -0.36 -15.41
CA GLN A 2 -2.02 -0.11 -14.72
C GLN A 2 -2.91 -1.33 -14.96
N ARG A 3 -3.18 -2.11 -13.90
CA ARG A 3 -4.12 -3.24 -13.99
C ARG A 3 -5.53 -2.68 -14.15
N ILE A 4 -6.30 -3.26 -15.08
CA ILE A 4 -7.72 -2.95 -15.21
C ILE A 4 -8.41 -3.44 -13.93
N MET A 5 -9.17 -2.55 -13.27
CA MET A 5 -9.92 -2.88 -12.07
C MET A 5 -11.04 -3.87 -12.40
N GLU A 6 -11.10 -4.98 -11.65
CA GLU A 6 -12.15 -5.97 -11.82
C GLU A 6 -13.53 -5.40 -11.49
N GLU A 7 -14.57 -5.94 -12.12
CA GLU A 7 -15.94 -5.45 -11.99
C GLU A 7 -16.41 -5.40 -10.54
N LYS A 8 -16.13 -6.43 -9.74
CA LYS A 8 -16.53 -6.46 -8.32
C LYS A 8 -15.89 -5.36 -7.49
N SER A 9 -14.65 -5.00 -7.79
CA SER A 9 -13.96 -3.88 -7.14
C SER A 9 -14.54 -2.54 -7.61
N GLN A 10 -14.88 -2.42 -8.89
CA GLN A 10 -15.54 -1.22 -9.41
C GLN A 10 -16.89 -1.01 -8.76
N LEU A 11 -17.69 -2.06 -8.60
CA LEU A 11 -18.99 -1.98 -7.94
C LEU A 11 -18.86 -1.59 -6.47
N PHE A 12 -17.88 -2.15 -5.78
CA PHE A 12 -17.60 -1.83 -4.39
C PHE A 12 -17.19 -0.36 -4.23
N LEU A 13 -16.33 0.13 -5.11
CA LEU A 13 -15.93 1.54 -5.13
C LEU A 13 -17.12 2.45 -5.40
N GLN A 14 -17.97 2.12 -6.38
CA GLN A 14 -19.15 2.89 -6.69
C GLN A 14 -20.15 2.95 -5.53
N GLN A 15 -20.30 1.86 -4.78
CA GLN A 15 -21.14 1.84 -3.59
C GLN A 15 -20.67 2.88 -2.57
N TYR A 16 -19.36 2.96 -2.35
CA TYR A 16 -18.80 3.98 -1.45
C TYR A 16 -19.07 5.39 -1.97
N LEU A 17 -18.74 5.66 -3.23
CA LEU A 17 -18.85 6.99 -3.81
C LEU A 17 -20.30 7.49 -3.78
N ARG A 18 -21.28 6.61 -3.91
CA ARG A 18 -22.71 6.94 -3.81
C ARG A 18 -23.14 7.34 -2.40
N THR A 19 -22.37 6.97 -1.37
CA THR A 19 -22.68 7.40 0.01
C THR A 19 -22.26 8.84 0.27
N LEU A 20 -21.46 9.42 -0.62
CA LEU A 20 -20.89 10.77 -0.47
C LEU A 20 -21.75 11.80 -1.22
N PRO A 21 -21.80 13.06 -0.71
CA PRO A 21 -22.34 14.16 -1.51
C PRO A 21 -21.59 14.28 -2.84
N SER A 22 -22.27 14.68 -3.92
CA SER A 22 -21.66 14.77 -5.26
C SER A 22 -20.46 15.72 -5.29
N GLU A 23 -20.49 16.82 -4.54
CA GLU A 23 -19.35 17.75 -4.46
C GLU A 23 -18.10 17.10 -3.87
N VAL A 24 -18.28 16.06 -3.03
CA VAL A 24 -17.16 15.32 -2.41
C VAL A 24 -16.69 14.21 -3.34
N SER A 25 -17.64 13.41 -3.88
CA SER A 25 -17.27 12.28 -4.74
C SER A 25 -16.57 12.71 -6.03
N GLU A 26 -16.96 13.85 -6.59
CA GLU A 26 -16.35 14.40 -7.81
C GLU A 26 -14.87 14.79 -7.63
N LYS A 27 -14.40 15.00 -6.41
CA LYS A 27 -13.01 15.34 -6.13
C LYS A 27 -12.07 14.13 -6.23
N TYR A 28 -12.60 12.93 -6.14
CA TYR A 28 -11.79 11.72 -6.28
C TYR A 28 -11.62 11.40 -7.76
N THR A 29 -10.37 11.31 -8.20
CA THR A 29 -10.03 11.08 -9.60
C THR A 29 -9.00 9.97 -9.80
N SER A 30 -8.50 9.36 -8.71
CA SER A 30 -7.45 8.35 -8.75
C SER A 30 -7.91 7.12 -7.98
N PHE A 31 -7.95 5.98 -8.66
CA PHE A 31 -8.51 4.73 -8.11
C PHE A 31 -7.66 3.54 -8.50
N SER A 32 -7.59 2.56 -7.60
CA SER A 32 -6.99 1.26 -7.89
C SER A 32 -7.64 0.16 -7.06
N SER A 33 -7.30 -1.08 -7.37
CA SER A 33 -7.73 -2.26 -6.64
C SER A 33 -6.57 -3.25 -6.64
N ASP A 34 -6.15 -3.69 -5.47
CA ASP A 34 -5.10 -4.70 -5.33
C ASP A 34 -5.06 -5.26 -3.91
N TYR A 35 -4.33 -6.36 -3.75
CA TYR A 35 -3.92 -6.88 -2.45
C TYR A 35 -2.51 -6.38 -2.11
N PHE A 36 -2.17 -6.41 -0.83
CA PHE A 36 -0.84 -6.10 -0.34
C PHE A 36 0.00 -7.38 -0.26
N CYS A 37 1.32 -7.22 -0.32
CA CYS A 37 2.29 -8.31 -0.22
C CYS A 37 2.33 -9.22 -1.46
N ALA A 38 3.16 -10.27 -1.43
CA ALA A 38 3.48 -11.05 -2.61
C ALA A 38 2.97 -12.50 -2.59
N ASP A 39 2.33 -12.92 -1.50
CA ASP A 39 1.83 -14.28 -1.35
C ASP A 39 0.47 -14.28 -0.65
N GLU A 40 -0.25 -15.40 -0.77
CA GLU A 40 -1.61 -15.54 -0.27
C GLU A 40 -1.72 -15.30 1.23
N TYR A 41 -0.84 -15.92 2.02
CA TYR A 41 -0.89 -15.78 3.48
C TYR A 41 -0.73 -14.32 3.91
N ASN A 42 0.30 -13.65 3.40
CA ASN A 42 0.58 -12.27 3.76
C ASN A 42 -0.43 -11.30 3.18
N ALA A 43 -0.94 -11.55 1.97
CA ALA A 43 -1.97 -10.70 1.37
C ALA A 43 -3.26 -10.72 2.22
N ASN A 44 -3.69 -11.90 2.64
CA ASN A 44 -4.89 -12.04 3.47
C ASN A 44 -4.67 -11.46 4.88
N LEU A 45 -3.48 -11.66 5.45
CA LEU A 45 -3.12 -11.08 6.75
C LEU A 45 -3.11 -9.55 6.68
N CYS A 46 -2.50 -8.97 5.65
CA CYS A 46 -2.47 -7.51 5.48
C CYS A 46 -3.87 -6.93 5.30
N ALA A 47 -4.73 -7.58 4.51
CA ALA A 47 -6.12 -7.15 4.35
C ALA A 47 -6.85 -7.10 5.71
N ASP A 48 -6.67 -8.12 6.54
CA ASP A 48 -7.25 -8.19 7.87
C ASP A 48 -6.70 -7.10 8.80
N LEU A 49 -5.39 -6.89 8.79
CA LEU A 49 -4.73 -5.84 9.59
C LEU A 49 -5.21 -4.44 9.19
N ILE A 50 -5.41 -4.20 7.90
CA ILE A 50 -5.93 -2.94 7.39
C ILE A 50 -7.37 -2.74 7.86
N LEU A 51 -8.21 -3.77 7.70
CA LEU A 51 -9.61 -3.72 8.09
C LEU A 51 -9.77 -3.41 9.58
N ARG A 52 -8.90 -3.96 10.43
CA ARG A 52 -8.89 -3.71 11.88
C ARG A 52 -8.24 -2.39 12.28
N GLY A 53 -7.67 -1.65 11.34
CA GLY A 53 -7.00 -0.38 11.61
C GLY A 53 -5.60 -0.52 12.24
N GLU A 54 -5.03 -1.73 12.24
CA GLU A 54 -3.67 -1.97 12.75
C GLU A 54 -2.61 -1.61 11.72
N LYS A 55 -2.84 -1.92 10.44
CA LYS A 55 -1.96 -1.49 9.35
C LYS A 55 -2.52 -0.21 8.74
N ARG A 56 -1.75 0.87 8.87
CA ARG A 56 -2.15 2.22 8.45
C ARG A 56 -1.12 2.87 7.53
N ALA A 57 -0.09 2.13 7.14
CA ALA A 57 0.98 2.63 6.30
C ALA A 57 1.55 1.49 5.46
N SER A 58 2.21 1.86 4.37
CA SER A 58 2.94 0.95 3.50
C SER A 58 4.13 1.67 2.89
N CYS A 59 5.10 0.91 2.41
CA CYS A 59 6.25 1.46 1.73
C CYS A 59 6.55 0.68 0.44
N SER A 60 7.25 1.35 -0.46
CA SER A 60 7.65 0.80 -1.75
C SER A 60 9.02 1.33 -2.12
N MET A 61 9.70 0.68 -3.05
CA MET A 61 10.98 1.15 -3.56
C MET A 61 10.78 2.29 -4.53
N GLU A 62 11.48 3.41 -4.33
CA GLU A 62 11.44 4.54 -5.26
C GLU A 62 11.85 4.11 -6.67
N TYR A 63 12.77 3.15 -6.78
CA TYR A 63 13.24 2.59 -8.05
C TYR A 63 12.10 2.13 -8.97
N TRP A 64 11.04 1.56 -8.42
CA TRP A 64 9.89 1.11 -9.23
C TRP A 64 9.23 2.27 -9.99
N TYR A 65 9.20 3.45 -9.39
CA TYR A 65 8.58 4.64 -10.00
C TYR A 65 9.51 5.30 -11.01
N SER A 66 10.79 5.38 -10.71
CA SER A 66 11.76 6.05 -11.59
C SER A 66 12.25 5.18 -12.74
N HIS A 67 12.22 3.84 -12.63
CA HIS A 67 12.80 2.92 -13.62
C HIS A 67 11.82 1.88 -14.17
N GLU A 68 10.75 1.54 -13.45
CA GLU A 68 9.82 0.47 -13.83
C GLU A 68 8.44 0.99 -14.24
N SER A 69 8.30 2.28 -14.42
CA SER A 69 7.06 2.92 -14.90
C SER A 69 5.84 2.73 -13.97
N GLU A 70 6.06 2.45 -12.69
CA GLU A 70 4.99 2.46 -11.71
C GLU A 70 4.53 3.90 -11.45
N ILE A 71 3.26 4.06 -11.10
CA ILE A 71 2.68 5.38 -10.84
C ILE A 71 2.85 5.70 -9.35
N LEU A 72 3.48 6.86 -9.05
CA LEU A 72 3.62 7.32 -7.67
C LEU A 72 2.26 7.45 -6.99
N PRO A 73 2.16 6.99 -5.73
CA PRO A 73 0.93 7.21 -4.97
C PRO A 73 0.73 8.72 -4.72
N ILE A 74 -0.52 9.13 -4.67
CA ILE A 74 -0.87 10.53 -4.41
C ILE A 74 -1.87 10.61 -3.27
N VAL A 75 -1.84 11.71 -2.53
CA VAL A 75 -2.84 12.00 -1.50
C VAL A 75 -4.23 12.09 -2.14
N GLY A 76 -5.22 11.46 -1.54
CA GLY A 76 -6.59 11.40 -2.06
C GLY A 76 -6.86 10.19 -2.95
N HIS A 77 -5.85 9.40 -3.30
CA HIS A 77 -6.06 8.15 -4.04
C HIS A 77 -6.89 7.18 -3.20
N LEU A 78 -7.88 6.56 -3.84
CA LEU A 78 -8.69 5.51 -3.21
C LEU A 78 -8.27 4.15 -3.76
N GLN A 79 -7.98 3.23 -2.87
CA GLN A 79 -7.68 1.85 -3.24
C GLN A 79 -8.72 0.91 -2.64
N VAL A 80 -9.32 0.09 -3.48
CA VAL A 80 -10.08 -1.06 -3.02
C VAL A 80 -9.06 -2.12 -2.60
N VAL A 81 -9.02 -2.41 -1.30
CA VAL A 81 -8.16 -3.47 -0.76
C VAL A 81 -8.86 -4.79 -0.93
N THR A 82 -8.21 -5.72 -1.60
CA THR A 82 -8.76 -7.06 -1.81
C THR A 82 -7.97 -8.09 -1.00
N ASN A 83 -8.56 -9.28 -0.84
CA ASN A 83 -7.78 -10.45 -0.43
C ASN A 83 -7.05 -11.02 -1.65
N TRP A 84 -6.34 -12.11 -1.46
CA TRP A 84 -5.58 -12.79 -2.52
C TRP A 84 -6.46 -13.18 -3.72
N ASP A 85 -7.70 -13.60 -3.45
CA ASP A 85 -8.64 -14.03 -4.48
C ASP A 85 -9.33 -12.86 -5.20
N GLY A 86 -8.97 -11.62 -4.83
CA GLY A 86 -9.54 -10.44 -5.45
C GLY A 86 -10.88 -9.99 -4.88
N GLU A 87 -11.34 -10.57 -3.76
CA GLU A 87 -12.56 -10.13 -3.12
C GLU A 87 -12.36 -8.80 -2.40
N PRO A 88 -13.20 -7.78 -2.64
CA PRO A 88 -13.10 -6.50 -1.95
C PRO A 88 -13.31 -6.65 -0.45
N ILE A 89 -12.40 -6.09 0.34
CA ILE A 89 -12.45 -6.13 1.81
C ILE A 89 -12.80 -4.76 2.37
N CYS A 90 -12.13 -3.72 1.91
CA CYS A 90 -12.37 -2.34 2.35
C CYS A 90 -11.82 -1.37 1.31
N ILE A 91 -12.07 -0.08 1.52
CA ILE A 91 -11.47 0.99 0.73
C ILE A 91 -10.61 1.84 1.65
N ILE A 92 -9.40 2.13 1.22
CA ILE A 92 -8.49 3.04 1.91
C ILE A 92 -8.27 4.30 1.07
N GLU A 93 -8.05 5.40 1.77
CA GLU A 93 -7.66 6.67 1.16
C GLU A 93 -6.25 7.02 1.61
N ILE A 94 -5.37 7.36 0.68
CA ILE A 94 -4.01 7.82 0.99
C ILE A 94 -4.09 9.23 1.58
N THR A 95 -3.54 9.39 2.78
CA THR A 95 -3.58 10.66 3.53
C THR A 95 -2.24 11.40 3.49
N SER A 96 -1.12 10.70 3.31
CA SER A 96 0.19 11.32 3.16
C SER A 96 1.11 10.45 2.32
N VAL A 97 2.02 11.11 1.60
CA VAL A 97 3.09 10.47 0.81
C VAL A 97 4.38 11.20 1.12
N SER A 98 5.41 10.46 1.45
CA SER A 98 6.74 11.00 1.74
C SER A 98 7.81 10.02 1.27
N SER A 99 9.08 10.40 1.38
CA SER A 99 10.17 9.50 1.05
C SER A 99 11.28 9.63 2.08
N CYS A 100 12.00 8.54 2.27
CA CYS A 100 13.23 8.51 3.07
C CYS A 100 14.08 7.34 2.62
N ARG A 101 15.31 7.26 3.14
CA ARG A 101 16.17 6.12 2.91
C ARG A 101 15.73 4.95 3.80
N PHE A 102 16.04 3.74 3.38
CA PHE A 102 15.72 2.54 4.16
C PHE A 102 16.22 2.66 5.61
N ASN A 103 17.47 3.11 5.80
CA ASN A 103 18.08 3.25 7.13
C ASN A 103 17.53 4.43 7.95
N GLU A 104 16.69 5.26 7.37
CA GLU A 104 16.06 6.41 8.05
C GLU A 104 14.62 6.13 8.51
N VAL A 105 14.08 4.96 8.20
CA VAL A 105 12.71 4.61 8.62
C VAL A 105 12.64 4.59 10.14
N THR A 106 11.60 5.22 10.67
CA THR A 106 11.42 5.40 12.13
C THR A 106 10.64 4.26 12.75
N LYS A 107 10.76 4.12 14.06
CA LYS A 107 9.96 3.15 14.83
C LYS A 107 8.45 3.46 14.75
N GLU A 108 8.11 4.74 14.64
CA GLU A 108 6.72 5.18 14.51
C GLU A 108 6.13 4.71 13.18
N PHE A 109 6.89 4.81 12.09
CA PHE A 109 6.46 4.29 10.79
C PHE A 109 6.32 2.76 10.82
N ALA A 110 7.29 2.06 11.39
CA ALA A 110 7.25 0.60 11.52
C ALA A 110 5.98 0.15 12.28
N ALA A 111 5.64 0.85 13.37
CA ALA A 111 4.42 0.57 14.12
C ALA A 111 3.17 0.84 13.28
N SER A 112 3.19 1.87 12.44
CA SER A 112 2.06 2.22 11.55
C SER A 112 1.86 1.17 10.44
N GLU A 113 2.89 0.48 10.01
CA GLU A 113 2.73 -0.65 9.09
C GLU A 113 2.00 -1.83 9.75
N GLY A 114 2.07 -1.94 11.06
CA GLY A 114 1.23 -2.84 11.85
C GLY A 114 1.54 -4.32 11.73
N GLU A 115 2.63 -4.70 11.09
CA GLU A 115 3.00 -6.09 10.82
C GLU A 115 3.98 -6.62 11.87
N GLY A 116 4.01 -7.94 12.03
CA GLY A 116 4.87 -8.62 12.97
C GLY A 116 4.61 -8.17 14.40
N ASP A 117 5.67 -7.92 15.15
CA ASP A 117 5.58 -7.37 16.52
C ASP A 117 5.51 -5.84 16.54
N LYS A 118 5.43 -5.20 15.37
CA LYS A 118 5.35 -3.75 15.16
C LYS A 118 6.63 -3.00 15.53
N SER A 119 7.74 -3.71 15.83
CA SER A 119 9.02 -3.09 16.14
C SER A 119 9.79 -2.68 14.89
N LEU A 120 10.69 -1.70 15.04
CA LEU A 120 11.60 -1.30 13.97
C LEU A 120 12.57 -2.42 13.61
N GLU A 121 13.01 -3.19 14.59
CA GLU A 121 13.90 -4.33 14.38
C GLU A 121 13.26 -5.38 13.47
N TRP A 122 12.03 -5.77 13.78
CA TRP A 122 11.25 -6.70 12.95
C TRP A 122 11.04 -6.12 11.54
N TRP A 123 10.65 -4.84 11.48
CA TRP A 123 10.38 -4.15 10.23
C TRP A 123 11.62 -4.16 9.31
N ARG A 124 12.77 -3.80 9.86
CA ARG A 124 14.03 -3.76 9.09
C ARG A 124 14.39 -5.13 8.52
N LYS A 125 14.27 -6.17 9.34
CA LYS A 125 14.60 -7.54 8.93
C LYS A 125 13.68 -8.02 7.82
N ALA A 126 12.38 -7.87 8.01
CA ALA A 126 11.37 -8.31 7.05
C ALA A 126 11.49 -7.55 5.72
N HIS A 127 11.62 -6.23 5.78
CA HIS A 127 11.70 -5.41 4.58
C HIS A 127 13.04 -5.51 3.88
N TRP A 128 14.13 -5.70 4.61
CA TRP A 128 15.42 -5.98 3.99
C TRP A 128 15.38 -7.26 3.17
N THR A 129 14.78 -8.31 3.71
CA THR A 129 14.61 -9.58 2.99
C THR A 129 13.77 -9.39 1.73
N PHE A 130 12.65 -8.68 1.86
CA PHE A 130 11.74 -8.43 0.73
C PHE A 130 12.41 -7.57 -0.34
N PHE A 131 12.96 -6.42 0.02
CA PHE A 131 13.59 -5.51 -0.94
C PHE A 131 14.84 -6.10 -1.56
N SER A 132 15.61 -6.91 -0.82
CA SER A 132 16.78 -7.60 -1.38
C SER A 132 16.39 -8.57 -2.49
N ARG A 133 15.31 -9.30 -2.32
CA ARG A 133 14.76 -10.19 -3.36
C ARG A 133 14.30 -9.40 -4.57
N GLU A 134 13.62 -8.29 -4.35
CA GLU A 134 13.19 -7.42 -5.44
C GLU A 134 14.39 -6.85 -6.20
N CYS A 135 15.42 -6.39 -5.50
CA CYS A 135 16.66 -5.92 -6.12
C CYS A 135 17.34 -7.01 -6.96
N GLU A 136 17.38 -8.24 -6.45
CA GLU A 136 17.95 -9.38 -7.17
C GLU A 136 17.19 -9.61 -8.49
N THR A 137 15.86 -9.59 -8.44
CA THR A 137 15.02 -9.73 -9.64
C THR A 137 15.28 -8.61 -10.65
N LEU A 138 15.53 -7.40 -10.18
CA LEU A 138 15.80 -6.23 -11.02
C LEU A 138 17.26 -6.14 -11.48
N GLY A 139 18.15 -6.99 -10.97
CA GLY A 139 19.56 -6.97 -11.31
C GLY A 139 20.33 -5.80 -10.69
N ILE A 140 19.88 -5.27 -9.55
CA ILE A 140 20.53 -4.19 -8.82
C ILE A 140 20.94 -4.64 -7.43
N GLU A 141 21.96 -3.98 -6.88
CA GLU A 141 22.45 -4.28 -5.54
C GLU A 141 21.54 -3.63 -4.48
N PRO A 142 21.09 -4.39 -3.47
CA PRO A 142 20.37 -3.80 -2.36
C PRO A 142 21.30 -2.90 -1.53
N SER A 143 20.78 -1.81 -1.00
CA SER A 143 21.52 -0.86 -0.20
C SER A 143 20.67 -0.33 0.94
N GLU A 144 21.27 -0.13 2.10
CA GLU A 144 20.58 0.52 3.23
C GLU A 144 20.28 2.00 2.94
N ASP A 145 20.95 2.58 1.94
CA ASP A 145 20.71 3.96 1.50
C ASP A 145 19.62 4.05 0.43
N MET A 146 19.02 2.94 0.01
CA MET A 146 17.99 2.97 -1.03
C MET A 146 16.81 3.83 -0.60
N LEU A 147 16.27 4.60 -1.57
CA LEU A 147 15.12 5.45 -1.32
C LEU A 147 13.84 4.63 -1.31
N LEU A 148 12.98 4.93 -0.35
CA LEU A 148 11.65 4.37 -0.22
C LEU A 148 10.61 5.47 -0.35
N VAL A 149 9.44 5.09 -0.86
CA VAL A 149 8.25 5.92 -0.83
C VAL A 149 7.37 5.39 0.28
N LEU A 150 6.98 6.28 1.19
CA LEU A 150 6.16 5.96 2.35
C LEU A 150 4.77 6.55 2.16
N GLU A 151 3.74 5.74 2.37
CA GLU A 151 2.38 6.22 2.32
C GLU A 151 1.63 5.88 3.61
N HIS A 152 0.82 6.81 4.08
CA HIS A 152 -0.14 6.58 5.15
C HIS A 152 -1.54 6.59 4.55
N PHE A 153 -2.43 5.82 5.11
CA PHE A 153 -3.80 5.72 4.64
C PHE A 153 -4.76 5.47 5.81
N LYS A 154 -6.05 5.63 5.53
CA LYS A 154 -7.13 5.31 6.47
C LYS A 154 -8.21 4.51 5.75
N VAL A 155 -8.92 3.66 6.48
CA VAL A 155 -10.10 2.97 5.97
C VAL A 155 -11.25 3.96 5.90
N VAL A 156 -11.87 4.10 4.72
CA VAL A 156 -13.01 5.00 4.50
C VAL A 156 -14.31 4.25 4.25
N TYR A 157 -14.24 2.96 3.92
CA TYR A 157 -15.42 2.14 3.64
C TYR A 157 -15.13 0.66 3.87
N GLN A 158 -16.12 -0.05 4.41
CA GLN A 158 -16.02 -1.50 4.62
C GLN A 158 -17.39 -2.17 4.54
#